data_ccee712049197a8b9f76b2bee6e0eff3
#
_entry.id   ccee712049197a8b9f76b2bee6e0eff3
#
_cell.length_a   1.000
_cell.length_b   1.000
_cell.length_c   1.000
_cell.angle_alpha   90.00
_cell.angle_beta   90.00
_cell.angle_gamma   90.00
#
_symmetry.space_group_name_H-M   'P 1'
#
loop_
_entity.id
_entity.type
_entity.pdbx_description
1 polymer ?
#
loop_
_entity_poly.entity_id
_entity_poly.type
_entity_poly.pdbx_seq_one_letter_code
_entity_poly.pdbx_strand_id
1 'polypeptide(L)'
;MSVTIHICTTIAATPDAVWRAVEHIETHTEWMLDADTITFRSDQRDGVGAEFDCLTRVGPLHTTDRFVVTRWEPGVAMGIEHRGAVTGIGEFRLRPLAGGVNTEFCWEETLAFPWWLGSIAGEQFGRPVLKRIWEGNLRRLKTKVEGDPVA
;
A
#
# COMPACT_ATOMS: atom_id res chain seq x y z
N MET A 1 -5.62 -13.93 14.63
CA MET A 1 -6.62 -13.83 13.54
C MET A 1 -6.01 -12.99 12.43
N SER A 2 -6.07 -13.47 11.21
CA SER A 2 -5.55 -12.74 10.04
C SER A 2 -6.69 -12.30 9.14
N VAL A 3 -6.46 -11.19 8.45
CA VAL A 3 -7.39 -10.58 7.50
C VAL A 3 -6.67 -10.38 6.18
N THR A 4 -7.28 -10.83 5.08
CA THR A 4 -6.75 -10.62 3.73
C THR A 4 -7.65 -9.64 3.00
N ILE A 5 -7.04 -8.60 2.43
CA ILE A 5 -7.71 -7.60 1.60
C ILE A 5 -7.04 -7.59 0.24
N HIS A 6 -7.83 -7.72 -0.81
CA HIS A 6 -7.37 -7.66 -2.19
C HIS A 6 -8.25 -6.67 -2.96
N ILE A 7 -7.62 -5.64 -3.50
CA ILE A 7 -8.29 -4.59 -4.27
C ILE A 7 -7.49 -4.25 -5.51
N CYS A 8 -8.18 -3.85 -6.57
CA CYS A 8 -7.56 -3.47 -7.84
C CYS A 8 -8.21 -2.21 -8.39
N THR A 9 -7.45 -1.49 -9.21
CA THR A 9 -7.96 -0.37 -10.02
C THR A 9 -7.27 -0.37 -11.38
N THR A 10 -7.94 0.18 -12.38
CA THR A 10 -7.34 0.39 -13.70
C THR A 10 -6.86 1.83 -13.81
N ILE A 11 -5.60 2.02 -14.15
CA ILE A 11 -4.97 3.33 -14.32
C ILE A 11 -4.65 3.54 -15.79
N ALA A 12 -5.07 4.69 -16.33
CA ALA A 12 -4.82 5.05 -17.73
C ALA A 12 -3.39 5.59 -17.90
N ALA A 13 -2.43 4.71 -17.68
CA ALA A 13 -1.00 4.97 -17.82
C ALA A 13 -0.26 3.64 -17.99
N THR A 14 0.94 3.69 -18.57
CA THR A 14 1.78 2.50 -18.73
C THR A 14 2.26 1.99 -17.38
N PRO A 15 2.60 0.69 -17.27
CA PRO A 15 3.19 0.15 -16.04
C PRO A 15 4.43 0.93 -15.56
N ASP A 16 5.27 1.38 -16.46
CA ASP A 16 6.45 2.18 -16.11
C ASP A 16 6.06 3.52 -15.49
N ALA A 17 5.04 4.18 -16.02
CA ALA A 17 4.56 5.45 -15.47
C ALA A 17 3.95 5.25 -14.08
N VAL A 18 3.17 4.18 -13.89
CA VAL A 18 2.60 3.83 -12.59
C VAL A 18 3.71 3.50 -11.60
N TRP A 19 4.70 2.71 -12.03
CA TRP A 19 5.85 2.34 -11.18
C TRP A 19 6.58 3.59 -10.66
N ARG A 20 6.89 4.53 -11.55
CA ARG A 20 7.54 5.80 -11.15
C ARG A 20 6.75 6.58 -10.11
N ALA A 21 5.43 6.42 -10.06
CA ALA A 21 4.60 7.07 -9.05
C ALA A 21 4.62 6.34 -7.70
N VAL A 22 4.98 5.05 -7.64
CA VAL A 22 4.98 4.27 -6.41
C VAL A 22 6.37 3.85 -5.93
N GLU A 23 7.40 3.92 -6.76
CA GLU A 23 8.75 3.46 -6.39
C GLU A 23 9.39 4.26 -5.26
N HIS A 24 9.02 5.52 -5.08
CA HIS A 24 9.47 6.34 -3.97
C HIS A 24 8.54 6.14 -2.78
N ILE A 25 8.90 5.22 -1.90
CA ILE A 25 8.07 4.79 -0.76
C ILE A 25 7.65 5.97 0.12
N GLU A 26 8.53 6.96 0.33
CA GLU A 26 8.24 8.15 1.13
C GLU A 26 7.07 8.97 0.57
N THR A 27 6.77 8.83 -0.71
CA THR A 27 5.65 9.55 -1.34
C THR A 27 4.31 8.85 -1.17
N HIS A 28 4.29 7.65 -0.61
CA HIS A 28 3.04 6.93 -0.38
C HIS A 28 2.09 7.70 0.53
N THR A 29 2.61 8.55 1.42
CA THR A 29 1.79 9.42 2.27
C THR A 29 0.93 10.41 1.48
N GLU A 30 1.26 10.67 0.23
CA GLU A 30 0.51 11.58 -0.63
C GLU A 30 -0.82 10.99 -1.11
N TRP A 31 -0.91 9.64 -1.18
CA TRP A 31 -2.11 8.96 -1.66
C TRP A 31 -2.70 7.96 -0.66
N MET A 32 -1.91 7.49 0.30
CA MET A 32 -2.38 6.66 1.41
C MET A 32 -2.73 7.55 2.60
N LEU A 33 -4.01 7.81 2.85
CA LEU A 33 -4.42 8.68 3.95
C LEU A 33 -4.19 8.05 5.33
N ASP A 34 -4.14 6.74 5.42
CA ASP A 34 -3.82 6.03 6.64
C ASP A 34 -2.32 5.97 6.93
N ALA A 35 -1.46 6.23 5.93
CA ALA A 35 -0.03 6.36 6.13
C ALA A 35 0.33 7.81 6.45
N ASP A 36 0.47 8.11 7.74
CA ASP A 36 0.72 9.48 8.21
C ASP A 36 2.18 9.90 8.02
N THR A 37 3.12 9.06 8.44
CA THR A 37 4.56 9.37 8.37
C THR A 37 5.35 8.13 8.01
N ILE A 38 6.29 8.27 7.07
CA ILE A 38 7.22 7.22 6.68
C ILE A 38 8.63 7.70 6.96
N THR A 39 9.40 6.94 7.75
CA THR A 39 10.77 7.24 8.12
C THR A 39 11.67 6.06 7.82
N PHE A 40 12.63 6.21 6.91
CA PHE A 40 13.56 5.14 6.59
C PHE A 40 14.49 4.82 7.76
N ARG A 41 14.73 3.53 7.98
CA ARG A 41 15.66 2.99 8.98
C ARG A 41 16.95 2.48 8.37
N SER A 42 16.95 2.16 7.08
CA SER A 42 18.12 1.79 6.31
C SER A 42 18.64 2.98 5.52
N ASP A 43 19.93 2.95 5.15
CA ASP A 43 20.49 3.92 4.20
C ASP A 43 19.89 3.69 2.81
N GLN A 44 19.61 2.42 2.50
CA GLN A 44 18.90 2.01 1.31
C GLN A 44 17.44 2.45 1.40
N ARG A 45 16.94 3.10 0.35
CA ARG A 45 15.55 3.60 0.29
C ARG A 45 14.68 2.89 -0.74
N ASP A 46 15.27 2.05 -1.54
CA ASP A 46 14.59 1.27 -2.57
C ASP A 46 15.18 -0.13 -2.65
N GLY A 47 14.49 -1.03 -3.36
CA GLY A 47 14.93 -2.40 -3.52
C GLY A 47 14.71 -3.28 -2.29
N VAL A 48 14.93 -4.57 -2.49
CA VAL A 48 14.80 -5.57 -1.41
C VAL A 48 15.77 -5.25 -0.27
N GLY A 49 15.28 -5.29 0.95
CA GLY A 49 16.05 -5.00 2.16
C GLY A 49 15.90 -3.57 2.68
N ALA A 50 15.30 -2.65 1.93
CA ALA A 50 14.99 -1.32 2.46
C ALA A 50 14.04 -1.46 3.66
N GLU A 51 14.33 -0.72 4.73
CA GLU A 51 13.54 -0.74 5.97
C GLU A 51 13.03 0.65 6.30
N PHE A 52 11.79 0.72 6.72
CA PHE A 52 11.18 1.99 7.14
C PHE A 52 10.13 1.77 8.22
N ASP A 53 9.90 2.81 9.01
CA ASP A 53 8.78 2.86 9.95
C ASP A 53 7.64 3.65 9.32
N CYS A 54 6.43 3.16 9.47
CA CYS A 54 5.23 3.87 9.04
C CYS A 54 4.30 4.07 10.23
N LEU A 55 3.94 5.32 10.49
CA LEU A 55 2.88 5.65 11.41
C LEU A 55 1.57 5.56 10.65
N THR A 56 0.76 4.58 11.03
CA THR A 56 -0.56 4.34 10.44
C THR A 56 -1.64 4.85 11.37
N ARG A 57 -2.59 5.60 10.82
CA ARG A 57 -3.75 6.12 11.56
C ARG A 57 -5.05 5.67 10.91
N VAL A 58 -5.94 5.11 11.72
CA VAL A 58 -7.30 4.74 11.32
C VAL A 58 -8.24 5.26 12.42
N GLY A 59 -8.88 6.42 12.17
CA GLY A 59 -9.68 7.08 13.18
C GLY A 59 -8.86 7.43 14.43
N PRO A 60 -9.31 7.02 15.64
CA PRO A 60 -8.58 7.27 16.87
C PRO A 60 -7.41 6.31 17.11
N LEU A 61 -7.29 5.27 16.29
CA LEU A 61 -6.25 4.25 16.42
C LEU A 61 -5.03 4.61 15.60
N HIS A 62 -3.85 4.42 16.17
CA HIS A 62 -2.59 4.58 15.44
C HIS A 62 -1.56 3.57 15.92
N THR A 63 -0.71 3.15 15.01
CA THR A 63 0.45 2.29 15.31
C THR A 63 1.63 2.76 14.48
N THR A 64 2.84 2.56 15.02
CA THR A 64 4.07 2.72 14.24
C THR A 64 4.69 1.35 14.10
N ASP A 65 4.72 0.86 12.88
CA ASP A 65 5.23 -0.46 12.56
C ASP A 65 6.41 -0.38 11.61
N ARG A 66 7.31 -1.35 11.74
CA ARG A 66 8.45 -1.48 10.85
C ARG A 66 8.06 -2.32 9.63
N PHE A 67 8.54 -1.88 8.48
CA PHE A 67 8.33 -2.54 7.21
C PHE A 67 9.68 -2.86 6.59
N VAL A 68 9.76 -4.01 5.93
CA VAL A 68 10.93 -4.42 5.15
C VAL A 68 10.47 -4.74 3.73
N VAL A 69 11.15 -4.20 2.75
CA VAL A 69 10.88 -4.53 1.35
C VAL A 69 11.38 -5.94 1.06
N THR A 70 10.49 -6.81 0.61
CA THR A 70 10.77 -8.24 0.35
C THR A 70 10.77 -8.59 -1.14
N ARG A 71 10.16 -7.75 -1.97
CA ARG A 71 10.12 -7.92 -3.42
C ARG A 71 10.24 -6.56 -4.09
N TRP A 72 11.02 -6.50 -5.14
CA TRP A 72 11.22 -5.27 -5.90
C TRP A 72 11.47 -5.61 -7.36
N GLU A 73 10.43 -5.54 -8.15
CA GLU A 73 10.49 -5.80 -9.59
C GLU A 73 9.92 -4.58 -10.32
N PRO A 74 10.79 -3.67 -10.82
CA PRO A 74 10.34 -2.43 -11.46
C PRO A 74 9.30 -2.67 -12.55
N GLY A 75 8.19 -1.95 -12.46
CA GLY A 75 7.07 -2.06 -13.39
C GLY A 75 6.19 -3.31 -13.19
N VAL A 76 6.52 -4.18 -12.25
CA VAL A 76 5.82 -5.46 -12.05
C VAL A 76 5.27 -5.62 -10.65
N ALA A 77 6.12 -5.53 -9.62
CA ALA A 77 5.68 -5.78 -8.25
C ALA A 77 6.59 -5.18 -7.18
N MET A 78 5.97 -4.79 -6.08
CA MET A 78 6.64 -4.35 -4.87
C MET A 78 5.99 -5.08 -3.69
N GLY A 79 6.80 -5.77 -2.89
CA GLY A 79 6.33 -6.51 -1.71
C GLY A 79 6.96 -6.00 -0.43
N ILE A 80 6.20 -6.08 0.65
CA ILE A 80 6.64 -5.68 1.99
C ILE A 80 6.24 -6.71 3.03
N GLU A 81 6.97 -6.71 4.14
CA GLU A 81 6.63 -7.45 5.35
C GLU A 81 6.45 -6.47 6.50
N HIS A 82 5.35 -6.59 7.21
CA HIS A 82 5.07 -5.84 8.42
C HIS A 82 5.73 -6.51 9.63
N ARG A 83 6.52 -5.78 10.38
CA ARG A 83 7.25 -6.27 11.56
C ARG A 83 7.01 -5.36 12.76
N GLY A 84 5.78 -5.30 13.24
CA GLY A 84 5.40 -4.46 14.36
C GLY A 84 4.27 -5.08 15.16
N ALA A 85 3.43 -4.24 15.77
CA ALA A 85 2.23 -4.70 16.46
C ALA A 85 1.29 -5.42 15.50
N VAL A 86 1.16 -4.91 14.29
CA VAL A 86 0.50 -5.59 13.18
C VAL A 86 1.58 -6.30 12.37
N THR A 87 1.39 -7.59 12.10
CA THR A 87 2.31 -8.40 11.29
C THR A 87 1.62 -8.86 10.02
N GLY A 88 2.40 -9.23 9.01
CA GLY A 88 1.87 -9.73 7.76
C GLY A 88 2.70 -9.36 6.56
N ILE A 89 2.11 -9.56 5.40
CA ILE A 89 2.75 -9.30 4.10
C ILE A 89 1.81 -8.50 3.23
N GLY A 90 2.38 -7.64 2.40
CA GLY A 90 1.64 -6.86 1.42
C GLY A 90 2.37 -6.82 0.10
N GLU A 91 1.63 -6.63 -0.98
CA GLU A 91 2.19 -6.58 -2.31
C GLU A 91 1.36 -5.70 -3.24
N PHE A 92 2.05 -4.86 -4.01
CA PHE A 92 1.50 -4.20 -5.18
C PHE A 92 1.90 -5.00 -6.42
N ARG A 93 0.96 -5.23 -7.33
CA ARG A 93 1.22 -5.86 -8.62
C ARG A 93 0.68 -4.99 -9.73
N LEU A 94 1.49 -4.84 -10.78
CA LEU A 94 1.14 -4.09 -11.97
C LEU A 94 1.03 -5.05 -13.14
N ARG A 95 -0.08 -4.98 -13.87
CA ARG A 95 -0.29 -5.80 -15.07
C ARG A 95 -0.67 -4.90 -16.23
N PRO A 96 0.03 -5.01 -17.37
CA PRO A 96 -0.32 -4.21 -18.54
C PRO A 96 -1.69 -4.62 -19.09
N LEU A 97 -2.47 -3.62 -19.50
CA LEU A 97 -3.76 -3.79 -20.17
C LEU A 97 -3.74 -3.03 -21.50
N ALA A 98 -4.60 -3.44 -22.43
CA ALA A 98 -4.79 -2.75 -23.71
C ALA A 98 -3.46 -2.53 -24.46
N GLY A 99 -2.62 -3.56 -24.56
CA GLY A 99 -1.32 -3.47 -25.23
C GLY A 99 -0.27 -2.66 -24.47
N GLY A 100 -0.47 -2.43 -23.18
CA GLY A 100 0.47 -1.73 -22.31
C GLY A 100 0.21 -0.24 -22.14
N VAL A 101 -0.88 0.31 -22.72
CA VAL A 101 -1.23 1.73 -22.54
C VAL A 101 -1.93 1.99 -21.22
N ASN A 102 -2.54 0.94 -20.63
CA ASN A 102 -3.18 1.00 -19.32
C ASN A 102 -2.53 -0.01 -18.39
N THR A 103 -2.76 0.15 -17.11
CA THR A 103 -2.24 -0.74 -16.07
C THR A 103 -3.36 -1.16 -15.12
N GLU A 104 -3.47 -2.45 -14.84
CA GLU A 104 -4.21 -2.92 -13.68
C GLU A 104 -3.26 -2.90 -12.50
N PHE A 105 -3.61 -2.11 -11.49
CA PHE A 105 -2.86 -2.02 -10.23
C PHE A 105 -3.64 -2.75 -9.15
N CYS A 106 -3.07 -3.79 -8.59
CA CYS A 106 -3.67 -4.57 -7.51
C CYS A 106 -2.85 -4.45 -6.23
N TRP A 107 -3.54 -4.37 -5.11
CA TRP A 107 -2.97 -4.30 -3.78
C TRP A 107 -3.57 -5.42 -2.96
N GLU A 108 -2.72 -6.30 -2.42
CA GLU A 108 -3.14 -7.39 -1.55
C GLU A 108 -2.33 -7.35 -0.27
N GLU A 109 -3.00 -7.43 0.87
CA GLU A 109 -2.33 -7.57 2.16
C GLU A 109 -3.04 -8.61 3.02
N THR A 110 -2.22 -9.42 3.69
CA THR A 110 -2.66 -10.34 4.73
C THR A 110 -2.06 -9.87 6.04
N LEU A 111 -2.91 -9.43 6.97
CA LEU A 111 -2.51 -8.81 8.23
C LEU A 111 -2.98 -9.65 9.41
N ALA A 112 -2.12 -9.81 10.40
CA ALA A 112 -2.44 -10.38 11.70
C ALA A 112 -2.37 -9.28 12.76
N PHE A 113 -3.47 -9.10 13.48
CA PHE A 113 -3.60 -8.08 14.51
C PHE A 113 -3.30 -8.66 15.89
N PRO A 114 -2.71 -7.87 16.82
CA PRO A 114 -2.51 -8.33 18.19
C PRO A 114 -3.86 -8.58 18.86
N TRP A 115 -3.87 -9.51 19.82
CA TRP A 115 -5.09 -9.95 20.49
C TRP A 115 -5.87 -8.80 21.16
N TRP A 116 -5.18 -7.78 21.65
CA TRP A 116 -5.79 -6.63 22.32
C TRP A 116 -6.52 -5.67 21.34
N LEU A 117 -6.30 -5.83 20.04
CA LEU A 117 -7.08 -5.16 18.98
C LEU A 117 -8.18 -6.06 18.40
N GLY A 118 -8.29 -7.31 18.85
CA GLY A 118 -9.05 -8.36 18.19
C GLY A 118 -10.52 -8.03 17.93
N SER A 119 -11.20 -7.42 18.92
CA SER A 119 -12.63 -7.08 18.76
C SER A 119 -12.88 -5.89 17.82
N ILE A 120 -11.91 -4.98 17.73
CA ILE A 120 -12.00 -3.77 16.89
C ILE A 120 -11.49 -4.07 15.47
N ALA A 121 -10.45 -4.90 15.37
CA ALA A 121 -9.80 -5.26 14.12
C ALA A 121 -10.34 -6.55 13.49
N GLY A 122 -11.37 -7.16 14.08
CA GLY A 122 -11.95 -8.42 13.59
C GLY A 122 -12.53 -8.29 12.18
N GLU A 123 -12.73 -9.45 11.53
CA GLU A 123 -13.22 -9.52 10.15
C GLU A 123 -14.51 -8.74 9.90
N GLN A 124 -15.39 -8.64 10.91
CA GLN A 124 -16.67 -7.98 10.77
C GLN A 124 -16.56 -6.45 10.75
N PHE A 125 -15.55 -5.87 11.39
CA PHE A 125 -15.38 -4.42 11.52
C PHE A 125 -14.11 -3.91 10.86
N GLY A 126 -12.98 -4.53 11.12
CA GLY A 126 -11.68 -4.06 10.62
C GLY A 126 -11.56 -4.20 9.10
N ARG A 127 -11.91 -5.35 8.55
CA ARG A 127 -11.78 -5.63 7.12
C ARG A 127 -12.59 -4.67 6.24
N PRO A 128 -13.88 -4.46 6.47
CA PRO A 128 -14.67 -3.53 5.65
C PRO A 128 -14.16 -2.09 5.74
N VAL A 129 -13.72 -1.65 6.92
CA VAL A 129 -13.19 -0.31 7.13
C VAL A 129 -11.88 -0.12 6.38
N LEU A 130 -10.93 -1.04 6.55
CA LEU A 130 -9.64 -0.98 5.86
C LEU A 130 -9.82 -1.06 4.34
N LYS A 131 -10.67 -1.96 3.87
CA LYS A 131 -10.96 -2.09 2.44
C LYS A 131 -11.45 -0.77 1.86
N ARG A 132 -12.38 -0.09 2.54
CA ARG A 132 -12.92 1.19 2.10
C ARG A 132 -11.84 2.28 2.07
N ILE A 133 -10.98 2.33 3.09
CA ILE A 133 -9.87 3.28 3.16
C ILE A 133 -8.91 3.04 1.98
N TRP A 134 -8.52 1.81 1.75
CA TRP A 134 -7.57 1.45 0.70
C TRP A 134 -8.14 1.62 -0.71
N GLU A 135 -9.42 1.37 -0.91
CA GLU A 135 -10.08 1.71 -2.17
C GLU A 135 -10.01 3.22 -2.44
N GLY A 136 -10.17 4.03 -1.40
CA GLY A 136 -9.97 5.48 -1.48
C GLY A 136 -8.53 5.84 -1.80
N ASN A 137 -7.56 5.13 -1.22
CA ASN A 137 -6.14 5.32 -1.51
C ASN A 137 -5.85 5.02 -2.99
N LEU A 138 -6.41 3.94 -3.53
CA LEU A 138 -6.22 3.62 -4.96
C LEU A 138 -6.86 4.66 -5.88
N ARG A 139 -7.99 5.24 -5.51
CA ARG A 139 -8.57 6.34 -6.29
C ARG A 139 -7.64 7.56 -6.32
N ARG A 140 -6.99 7.87 -5.20
CA ARG A 140 -6.01 8.98 -5.13
C ARG A 140 -4.76 8.68 -5.94
N LEU A 141 -4.27 7.45 -5.88
CA LEU A 141 -3.15 7.01 -6.72
C LEU A 141 -3.49 7.15 -8.21
N LYS A 142 -4.67 6.68 -8.59
CA LYS A 142 -5.17 6.80 -9.96
C LYS A 142 -5.19 8.26 -10.41
N THR A 143 -5.75 9.14 -9.61
CA THR A 143 -5.79 10.57 -9.90
C THR A 143 -4.39 11.17 -10.00
N LYS A 144 -3.50 10.80 -9.08
CA LYS A 144 -2.11 11.27 -9.09
C LYS A 144 -1.38 10.90 -10.38
N VAL A 145 -1.57 9.67 -10.85
CA VAL A 145 -0.89 9.17 -12.07
C VAL A 145 -1.51 9.72 -13.33
N GLU A 146 -2.84 9.75 -13.41
CA GLU A 146 -3.56 10.22 -14.61
C GLU A 146 -3.57 11.73 -14.73
N GLY A 147 -3.27 12.44 -13.65
CA GLY A 147 -3.43 13.87 -13.54
C GLY A 147 -4.89 14.25 -13.27
N ASP A 148 -5.09 15.46 -12.71
CA ASP A 148 -6.44 15.97 -12.58
C ASP A 148 -6.99 16.24 -13.99
N PRO A 149 -8.26 15.83 -14.28
CA PRO A 149 -8.90 16.28 -15.51
C PRO A 149 -8.87 17.81 -15.48
N VAL A 150 -8.14 18.39 -16.40
CA VAL A 150 -8.00 19.84 -16.49
C VAL A 150 -9.39 20.42 -16.62
N ALA A 151 -9.72 21.17 -15.62
CA ALA A 151 -10.94 21.95 -15.68
C ALA A 151 -10.89 22.90 -16.87
#